data_eb9a73beefabf868530a1e474545bb66
#
_entry.id   eb9a73beefabf868530a1e474545bb66
#
_cell.length_a   1.000
_cell.length_b   1.000
_cell.length_c   1.000
_cell.angle_alpha   90.00
_cell.angle_beta   90.00
_cell.angle_gamma   90.00
#
_symmetry.space_group_name_H-M   'P 1'
#
loop_
_entity.id
_entity.type
_entity.pdbx_description
1 polymer ?
#
loop_
_entity_poly.entity_id
_entity_poly.type
_entity_poly.pdbx_seq_one_letter_code
_entity_poly.pdbx_strand_id
1 'polypeptide(L)'
;NEVSTRATEVGVYRGQCAELCGKSHGFMPIVVNVVSKEDYAKWLATKQADAAEIKKLMAQTFTMDQLMERGKAVYDVNCLACHGAAGEGGVGKAIAGSAIATGDVAVHLGIGINGVPGTAMQAFRNTLSDVELAAVITYERNSFGNRQGDMIQPAQIKALR
;
A
#
# COMPACT_ATOMS: atom_id res chain seq x y z
N ASN A 1 -23.81 -2.41 19.90
CA ASN A 1 -24.86 -1.43 19.60
C ASN A 1 -24.99 -1.33 18.06
N GLU A 2 -26.22 -1.39 17.55
CA GLU A 2 -26.53 -1.28 16.13
C GLU A 2 -27.45 -0.06 15.93
N VAL A 3 -27.17 0.74 14.93
CA VAL A 3 -27.99 1.91 14.55
C VAL A 3 -28.33 1.80 13.07
N SER A 4 -29.61 1.83 12.74
CA SER A 4 -30.09 1.85 11.37
C SER A 4 -30.54 3.25 10.98
N THR A 5 -30.19 3.68 9.78
CA THR A 5 -30.64 4.97 9.23
C THR A 5 -31.08 4.80 7.78
N ARG A 6 -31.90 5.76 7.31
CA ARG A 6 -32.35 5.83 5.92
C ARG A 6 -32.04 7.21 5.38
N ALA A 7 -31.22 7.27 4.34
CA ALA A 7 -31.00 8.51 3.62
C ALA A 7 -32.23 8.86 2.76
N THR A 8 -32.70 10.08 2.85
CA THR A 8 -33.88 10.58 2.13
C THR A 8 -33.51 11.50 0.97
N GLU A 9 -32.33 12.11 1.00
CA GLU A 9 -31.87 13.07 0.00
C GLU A 9 -30.47 12.74 -0.47
N VAL A 10 -30.25 12.91 -1.78
CA VAL A 10 -28.93 12.80 -2.40
C VAL A 10 -28.07 14.00 -2.00
N GLY A 11 -26.82 13.77 -1.59
CA GLY A 11 -25.95 14.85 -1.17
C GLY A 11 -24.65 14.37 -0.52
N VAL A 12 -23.81 15.33 -0.17
CA VAL A 12 -22.56 15.09 0.57
C VAL A 12 -22.72 15.60 1.99
N TYR A 13 -22.73 14.70 2.94
CA TYR A 13 -22.90 15.00 4.36
C TYR A 13 -21.56 14.87 5.06
N ARG A 14 -21.17 15.92 5.76
CA ARG A 14 -19.90 15.98 6.48
C ARG A 14 -20.15 15.90 7.97
N GLY A 15 -19.37 15.11 8.63
CA GLY A 15 -19.39 14.96 10.07
C GLY A 15 -17.97 14.90 10.63
N GLN A 16 -17.90 14.86 11.94
CA GLN A 16 -16.67 14.74 12.70
C GLN A 16 -16.93 13.81 13.90
N CYS A 17 -15.88 13.22 14.44
CA CYS A 17 -15.97 12.44 15.66
C CYS A 17 -16.51 13.34 16.80
N ALA A 18 -17.61 12.93 17.42
CA ALA A 18 -18.32 13.72 18.42
C ALA A 18 -17.86 13.46 19.85
N GLU A 19 -17.12 12.35 20.08
CA GLU A 19 -16.65 11.94 21.40
C GLU A 19 -15.12 11.82 21.40
N LEU A 20 -14.46 12.29 22.45
CA LEU A 20 -13.01 12.25 22.57
C LEU A 20 -12.48 10.81 22.50
N CYS A 21 -11.80 10.48 21.41
CA CYS A 21 -11.37 9.12 21.08
C CYS A 21 -9.85 8.93 21.02
N GLY A 22 -9.06 9.95 21.33
CA GLY A 22 -7.61 9.86 21.41
C GLY A 22 -6.84 10.97 20.69
N LYS A 23 -5.55 10.76 20.44
CA LYS A 23 -4.59 11.78 19.99
C LYS A 23 -4.96 12.49 18.68
N SER A 24 -5.63 11.82 17.77
CA SER A 24 -6.02 12.39 16.46
C SER A 24 -7.51 12.70 16.35
N HIS A 25 -8.20 12.88 17.46
CA HIS A 25 -9.64 13.15 17.51
C HIS A 25 -10.09 14.29 16.57
N GLY A 26 -9.36 15.40 16.50
CA GLY A 26 -9.67 16.53 15.62
C GLY A 26 -9.37 16.31 14.13
N PHE A 27 -8.72 15.22 13.76
CA PHE A 27 -8.25 14.93 12.41
C PHE A 27 -8.93 13.71 11.77
N MET A 28 -10.15 13.38 12.23
CA MET A 28 -10.92 12.25 11.71
C MET A 28 -12.28 12.69 11.15
N PRO A 29 -12.29 13.42 10.01
CA PRO A 29 -13.52 13.84 9.37
C PRO A 29 -14.27 12.62 8.81
N ILE A 30 -15.60 12.72 8.82
CA ILE A 30 -16.50 11.75 8.21
C ILE A 30 -17.13 12.39 6.97
N VAL A 31 -17.16 11.69 5.86
CA VAL A 31 -17.87 12.14 4.65
C VAL A 31 -18.78 11.01 4.19
N VAL A 32 -20.09 11.28 4.17
CA VAL A 32 -21.09 10.35 3.66
C VAL A 32 -21.63 10.92 2.35
N ASN A 33 -21.38 10.21 1.26
CA ASN A 33 -21.92 10.52 -0.05
C ASN A 33 -23.20 9.72 -0.25
N VAL A 34 -24.34 10.38 -0.20
CA VAL A 34 -25.63 9.80 -0.54
C VAL A 34 -25.86 10.02 -2.03
N VAL A 35 -26.03 8.94 -2.76
CA VAL A 35 -26.18 8.94 -4.23
C VAL A 35 -27.48 8.26 -4.63
N SER A 36 -27.88 8.41 -5.90
CA SER A 36 -29.02 7.68 -6.44
C SER A 36 -28.79 6.15 -6.40
N LYS A 37 -29.87 5.35 -6.44
CA LYS A 37 -29.74 3.89 -6.51
C LYS A 37 -28.96 3.44 -7.75
N GLU A 38 -29.13 4.16 -8.85
CA GLU A 38 -28.45 3.89 -10.12
C GLU A 38 -26.95 4.17 -10.01
N ASP A 39 -26.56 5.31 -9.43
CA ASP A 39 -25.16 5.66 -9.25
C ASP A 39 -24.48 4.78 -8.21
N TYR A 40 -25.21 4.38 -7.16
CA TYR A 40 -24.71 3.39 -6.22
C TYR A 40 -24.46 2.04 -6.90
N ALA A 41 -25.37 1.58 -7.78
CA ALA A 41 -25.19 0.34 -8.51
C ALA A 41 -23.97 0.39 -9.45
N LYS A 42 -23.77 1.51 -10.15
CA LYS A 42 -22.58 1.74 -10.99
C LYS A 42 -21.29 1.72 -10.15
N TRP A 43 -21.28 2.45 -9.04
CA TRP A 43 -20.15 2.47 -8.13
C TRP A 43 -19.83 1.08 -7.57
N LEU A 44 -20.86 0.34 -7.14
CA LEU A 44 -20.70 -1.02 -6.62
C LEU A 44 -20.16 -1.97 -7.69
N ALA A 45 -20.67 -1.90 -8.92
CA ALA A 45 -20.16 -2.71 -10.03
C ALA A 45 -18.67 -2.42 -10.32
N THR A 46 -18.27 -1.15 -10.30
CA THR A 46 -16.86 -0.76 -10.44
C THR A 46 -16.02 -1.37 -9.31
N LYS A 47 -16.47 -1.26 -8.06
CA LYS A 47 -15.74 -1.83 -6.90
C LYS A 47 -15.64 -3.35 -6.94
N GLN A 48 -16.66 -4.02 -7.44
CA GLN A 48 -16.63 -5.47 -7.63
C GLN A 48 -15.66 -5.88 -8.75
N ALA A 49 -15.61 -5.12 -9.85
CA ALA A 49 -14.63 -5.34 -10.92
C ALA A 49 -13.19 -5.11 -10.44
N ASP A 50 -12.94 -4.01 -9.70
CA ASP A 50 -11.63 -3.72 -9.09
C ASP A 50 -11.20 -4.88 -8.16
N ALA A 51 -12.11 -5.37 -7.33
CA ALA A 51 -11.84 -6.48 -6.41
C ALA A 51 -11.56 -7.81 -7.14
N ALA A 52 -12.28 -8.07 -8.23
CA ALA A 52 -12.05 -9.25 -9.07
C ALA A 52 -10.68 -9.19 -9.77
N GLU A 53 -10.29 -8.02 -10.28
CA GLU A 53 -8.97 -7.81 -10.89
C GLU A 53 -7.85 -7.98 -9.86
N ILE A 54 -7.98 -7.39 -8.67
CA ILE A 54 -7.03 -7.60 -7.56
C ILE A 54 -6.91 -9.08 -7.23
N LYS A 55 -8.02 -9.79 -7.10
CA LYS A 55 -8.01 -11.24 -6.83
C LYS A 55 -7.29 -12.03 -7.91
N LYS A 56 -7.49 -11.67 -9.18
CA LYS A 56 -6.80 -12.27 -10.33
C LYS A 56 -5.29 -12.00 -10.27
N LEU A 57 -4.89 -10.75 -10.02
CA LEU A 57 -3.48 -10.37 -9.88
C LEU A 57 -2.80 -11.11 -8.71
N MET A 58 -3.50 -11.29 -7.59
CA MET A 58 -2.96 -12.03 -6.45
C MET A 58 -2.79 -13.53 -6.70
N ALA A 59 -3.52 -14.09 -7.66
CA ALA A 59 -3.41 -15.50 -8.07
C ALA A 59 -2.34 -15.72 -9.15
N GLN A 60 -1.81 -14.66 -9.75
CA GLN A 60 -0.78 -14.73 -10.77
C GLN A 60 0.62 -14.95 -10.15
N THR A 61 1.46 -15.68 -10.89
CA THR A 61 2.91 -15.66 -10.69
C THR A 61 3.51 -14.63 -11.65
N PHE A 62 4.24 -13.68 -11.13
CA PHE A 62 4.88 -12.62 -11.91
C PHE A 62 6.29 -12.99 -12.31
N THR A 63 6.70 -12.59 -13.52
CA THR A 63 8.09 -12.68 -13.96
C THR A 63 8.95 -11.57 -13.33
N MET A 64 10.27 -11.72 -13.38
CA MET A 64 11.19 -10.67 -12.91
C MET A 64 10.92 -9.33 -13.59
N ASP A 65 10.77 -9.31 -14.92
CA ASP A 65 10.54 -8.08 -15.68
C ASP A 65 9.24 -7.37 -15.24
N GLN A 66 8.16 -8.13 -15.04
CA GLN A 66 6.89 -7.61 -14.57
C GLN A 66 6.99 -7.01 -13.15
N LEU A 67 7.75 -7.67 -12.27
CA LEU A 67 7.98 -7.18 -10.91
C LEU A 67 8.86 -5.94 -10.92
N MET A 68 9.90 -5.90 -11.74
CA MET A 68 10.80 -4.76 -11.87
C MET A 68 10.09 -3.51 -12.41
N GLU A 69 9.30 -3.66 -13.48
CA GLU A 69 8.52 -2.56 -14.05
C GLU A 69 7.51 -1.98 -13.04
N ARG A 70 6.71 -2.84 -12.43
CA ARG A 70 5.73 -2.44 -11.42
C ARG A 70 6.40 -1.87 -10.18
N GLY A 71 7.47 -2.51 -9.71
CA GLY A 71 8.21 -2.10 -8.53
C GLY A 71 8.83 -0.72 -8.70
N LYS A 72 9.36 -0.42 -9.89
CA LYS A 72 9.84 0.93 -10.21
C LYS A 72 8.73 1.97 -10.10
N ALA A 73 7.57 1.70 -10.68
CA ALA A 73 6.44 2.64 -10.62
C ALA A 73 5.98 2.89 -9.17
N VAL A 74 5.93 1.84 -8.34
CA VAL A 74 5.60 1.97 -6.91
C VAL A 74 6.68 2.74 -6.15
N TYR A 75 7.95 2.46 -6.43
CA TYR A 75 9.10 3.15 -5.82
C TYR A 75 9.07 4.65 -6.10
N ASP A 76 8.87 5.02 -7.34
CA ASP A 76 8.86 6.42 -7.78
C ASP A 76 7.78 7.25 -7.05
N VAL A 77 6.65 6.64 -6.71
CA VAL A 77 5.54 7.33 -6.04
C VAL A 77 5.67 7.32 -4.52
N ASN A 78 6.14 6.22 -3.94
CA ASN A 78 6.01 5.99 -2.49
C ASN A 78 7.34 6.04 -1.72
N CYS A 79 8.47 5.80 -2.38
CA CYS A 79 9.75 5.56 -1.72
C CYS A 79 10.80 6.62 -2.08
N LEU A 80 10.82 7.07 -3.34
CA LEU A 80 11.82 7.95 -3.92
C LEU A 80 12.04 9.22 -3.09
N ALA A 81 10.98 9.86 -2.60
CA ALA A 81 11.07 11.13 -1.88
C ALA A 81 11.94 11.04 -0.60
N CYS A 82 12.01 9.87 0.02
CA CYS A 82 12.80 9.63 1.22
C CYS A 82 14.12 8.91 0.93
N HIS A 83 14.12 7.98 -0.04
CA HIS A 83 15.24 7.07 -0.29
C HIS A 83 16.11 7.46 -1.49
N GLY A 84 15.75 8.52 -2.23
CA GLY A 84 16.48 9.01 -3.38
C GLY A 84 16.20 8.25 -4.67
N ALA A 85 16.48 8.86 -5.82
CA ALA A 85 16.17 8.29 -7.14
C ALA A 85 17.05 7.07 -7.51
N ALA A 86 18.26 7.01 -6.97
CA ALA A 86 19.19 5.89 -7.11
C ALA A 86 19.29 5.04 -5.81
N GLY A 87 18.33 5.19 -4.90
CA GLY A 87 18.35 4.48 -3.62
C GLY A 87 19.46 4.94 -2.67
N GLU A 88 20.05 6.11 -2.92
CA GLU A 88 21.20 6.67 -2.20
C GLU A 88 20.85 7.14 -0.79
N GLY A 89 19.56 7.26 -0.48
CA GLY A 89 19.10 7.80 0.80
C GLY A 89 18.86 9.30 0.76
N GLY A 90 18.57 9.85 1.92
CA GLY A 90 18.23 11.26 2.12
C GLY A 90 17.58 11.41 3.48
N VAL A 91 16.28 11.69 3.51
CA VAL A 91 15.47 11.63 4.74
C VAL A 91 15.41 10.20 5.28
N GLY A 92 15.26 9.22 4.38
CA GLY A 92 15.37 7.79 4.67
C GLY A 92 16.81 7.30 4.49
N LYS A 93 17.11 6.13 5.07
CA LYS A 93 18.41 5.47 4.89
C LYS A 93 18.56 5.00 3.43
N ALA A 94 19.82 4.89 2.97
CA ALA A 94 20.11 4.32 1.66
C ALA A 94 19.54 2.89 1.53
N ILE A 95 18.99 2.57 0.36
CA ILE A 95 18.59 1.22 -0.05
C ILE A 95 19.74 0.58 -0.84
N ALA A 96 20.44 1.40 -1.65
CA ALA A 96 21.60 0.98 -2.41
C ALA A 96 22.67 0.38 -1.49
N GLY A 97 23.01 -0.89 -1.70
CA GLY A 97 24.02 -1.62 -0.92
C GLY A 97 23.68 -1.84 0.56
N SER A 98 22.47 -1.53 1.00
CA SER A 98 22.10 -1.67 2.41
C SER A 98 22.01 -3.13 2.83
N ALA A 99 22.37 -3.40 4.08
CA ALA A 99 22.25 -4.74 4.68
C ALA A 99 20.81 -5.26 4.71
N ILE A 100 19.82 -4.36 4.65
CA ILE A 100 18.40 -4.74 4.57
C ILE A 100 18.07 -5.21 3.15
N ALA A 101 18.39 -4.40 2.14
CA ALA A 101 18.05 -4.71 0.75
C ALA A 101 18.88 -5.86 0.15
N THR A 102 20.05 -6.13 0.71
CA THR A 102 20.96 -7.21 0.25
C THR A 102 21.01 -8.41 1.20
N GLY A 103 20.38 -8.32 2.35
CA GLY A 103 20.35 -9.38 3.37
C GLY A 103 19.11 -10.25 3.32
N ASP A 104 18.66 -10.69 4.49
CA ASP A 104 17.50 -11.59 4.62
C ASP A 104 16.22 -10.96 4.06
N VAL A 105 15.57 -11.69 3.14
CA VAL A 105 14.30 -11.30 2.52
C VAL A 105 13.22 -11.04 3.57
N ALA A 106 13.11 -11.87 4.61
CA ALA A 106 12.07 -11.74 5.61
C ALA A 106 12.19 -10.43 6.40
N VAL A 107 13.41 -9.98 6.66
CA VAL A 107 13.67 -8.69 7.32
C VAL A 107 13.22 -7.52 6.42
N HIS A 108 13.56 -7.55 5.14
CA HIS A 108 13.15 -6.52 4.19
C HIS A 108 11.63 -6.47 4.02
N LEU A 109 10.99 -7.63 3.85
CA LEU A 109 9.52 -7.76 3.82
C LEU A 109 8.88 -7.19 5.09
N GLY A 110 9.42 -7.53 6.25
CA GLY A 110 8.93 -7.03 7.53
C GLY A 110 8.96 -5.50 7.63
N ILE A 111 10.02 -4.87 7.14
CA ILE A 111 10.15 -3.40 7.13
C ILE A 111 9.16 -2.78 6.14
N GLY A 112 9.02 -3.29 4.94
CA GLY A 112 8.06 -2.78 3.96
C GLY A 112 6.62 -2.90 4.46
N ILE A 113 6.26 -4.03 5.08
CA ILE A 113 4.92 -4.28 5.58
C ILE A 113 4.60 -3.46 6.84
N ASN A 114 5.51 -3.46 7.83
CA ASN A 114 5.24 -2.94 9.17
C ASN A 114 5.87 -1.58 9.48
N GLY A 115 6.73 -1.07 8.58
CA GLY A 115 7.52 0.12 8.84
C GLY A 115 8.57 -0.11 9.93
N VAL A 116 9.14 0.98 10.42
CA VAL A 116 10.10 0.98 11.54
C VAL A 116 9.56 1.88 12.64
N PRO A 117 9.15 1.34 13.80
CA PRO A 117 8.60 2.10 14.91
C PRO A 117 9.53 3.25 15.35
N GLY A 118 8.96 4.42 15.60
CA GLY A 118 9.69 5.61 16.05
C GLY A 118 10.45 6.34 14.94
N THR A 119 10.28 5.95 13.68
CA THR A 119 10.92 6.61 12.52
C THR A 119 9.87 7.10 11.51
N ALA A 120 10.34 7.84 10.48
CA ALA A 120 9.49 8.25 9.35
C ALA A 120 9.14 7.10 8.38
N MET A 121 9.78 5.92 8.51
CA MET A 121 9.48 4.75 7.69
C MET A 121 8.14 4.15 8.13
N GLN A 122 7.10 4.54 7.42
CA GLN A 122 5.72 4.10 7.72
C GLN A 122 5.46 2.64 7.32
N ALA A 123 4.43 2.06 7.91
CA ALA A 123 3.93 0.76 7.50
C ALA A 123 3.10 0.88 6.21
N PHE A 124 3.43 0.07 5.20
CA PHE A 124 2.71 0.07 3.92
C PHE A 124 1.63 -1.01 3.83
N ARG A 125 1.42 -1.80 4.89
CA ARG A 125 0.41 -2.88 4.88
C ARG A 125 -1.01 -2.46 4.52
N ASN A 126 -1.39 -1.22 4.79
CA ASN A 126 -2.74 -0.73 4.55
C ASN A 126 -2.83 0.22 3.33
N THR A 127 -1.70 0.59 2.74
CA THR A 127 -1.61 1.57 1.64
C THR A 127 -1.20 0.94 0.32
N LEU A 128 -0.41 -0.13 0.35
CA LEU A 128 0.00 -0.88 -0.83
C LEU A 128 -0.63 -2.28 -0.83
N SER A 129 -1.05 -2.74 -1.99
CA SER A 129 -1.51 -4.12 -2.21
C SER A 129 -0.36 -5.12 -2.08
N ASP A 130 -0.68 -6.41 -1.96
CA ASP A 130 0.33 -7.47 -1.92
C ASP A 130 1.16 -7.51 -3.21
N VAL A 131 0.56 -7.19 -4.36
CA VAL A 131 1.25 -7.10 -5.65
C VAL A 131 2.25 -5.95 -5.66
N GLU A 132 1.86 -4.78 -5.18
CA GLU A 132 2.71 -3.60 -5.13
C GLU A 132 3.87 -3.77 -4.15
N LEU A 133 3.61 -4.33 -2.97
CA LEU A 133 4.67 -4.65 -2.00
C LEU A 133 5.65 -5.69 -2.54
N ALA A 134 5.15 -6.76 -3.17
CA ALA A 134 6.00 -7.77 -3.80
C ALA A 134 6.88 -7.15 -4.89
N ALA A 135 6.29 -6.32 -5.74
CA ALA A 135 6.98 -5.67 -6.84
C ALA A 135 8.05 -4.67 -6.36
N VAL A 136 7.71 -3.78 -5.42
CA VAL A 136 8.67 -2.76 -4.96
C VAL A 136 9.85 -3.39 -4.21
N ILE A 137 9.61 -4.39 -3.37
CA ILE A 137 10.70 -5.06 -2.65
C ILE A 137 11.57 -5.86 -3.63
N THR A 138 10.98 -6.51 -4.65
CA THR A 138 11.76 -7.13 -5.74
C THR A 138 12.62 -6.09 -6.44
N TYR A 139 12.05 -4.92 -6.78
CA TYR A 139 12.77 -3.82 -7.42
C TYR A 139 13.95 -3.32 -6.57
N GLU A 140 13.73 -3.04 -5.30
CA GLU A 140 14.76 -2.54 -4.38
C GLU A 140 15.91 -3.55 -4.19
N ARG A 141 15.62 -4.84 -4.21
CA ARG A 141 16.62 -5.90 -4.09
C ARG A 141 17.43 -6.15 -5.36
N ASN A 142 16.94 -5.68 -6.51
CA ASN A 142 17.56 -5.93 -7.82
C ASN A 142 17.94 -4.65 -8.58
N SER A 143 17.78 -3.47 -7.95
CA SER A 143 18.15 -2.16 -8.50
C SER A 143 19.22 -1.49 -7.66
N PHE A 144 19.68 -0.31 -8.08
CA PHE A 144 20.63 0.52 -7.33
C PHE A 144 21.99 -0.17 -7.05
N GLY A 145 22.37 -1.11 -7.92
CA GLY A 145 23.55 -1.95 -7.73
C GLY A 145 23.32 -3.20 -6.86
N ASN A 146 22.15 -3.34 -6.23
CA ASN A 146 21.73 -4.56 -5.58
C ASN A 146 21.43 -5.62 -6.65
N ARG A 147 21.85 -6.89 -6.43
CA ARG A 147 21.73 -7.98 -7.40
C ARG A 147 21.39 -9.29 -6.69
N GLN A 148 20.30 -9.30 -5.93
CA GLN A 148 19.97 -10.47 -5.11
C GLN A 148 19.30 -11.59 -5.93
N GLY A 149 18.67 -11.27 -7.07
CA GLY A 149 17.96 -12.26 -7.90
C GLY A 149 16.62 -12.71 -7.32
N ASP A 150 16.22 -12.15 -6.18
CA ASP A 150 14.95 -12.51 -5.54
C ASP A 150 13.75 -12.02 -6.35
N MET A 151 12.75 -12.89 -6.50
CA MET A 151 11.44 -12.58 -7.06
C MET A 151 10.38 -12.77 -5.98
N ILE A 152 9.97 -11.69 -5.35
CA ILE A 152 8.93 -11.74 -4.34
C ILE A 152 7.57 -11.86 -5.01
N GLN A 153 6.78 -12.84 -4.62
CA GLN A 153 5.43 -13.04 -5.16
C GLN A 153 4.36 -12.52 -4.18
N PRO A 154 3.20 -12.08 -4.68
CA PRO A 154 2.11 -11.56 -3.83
C PRO A 154 1.67 -12.52 -2.72
N ALA A 155 1.74 -13.83 -2.98
CA ALA A 155 1.42 -14.86 -1.99
C ALA A 155 2.34 -14.81 -0.75
N GLN A 156 3.62 -14.44 -0.92
CA GLN A 156 4.56 -14.29 0.19
C GLN A 156 4.20 -13.08 1.07
N ILE A 157 3.78 -11.96 0.47
CA ILE A 157 3.28 -10.80 1.21
C ILE A 157 2.02 -11.15 1.99
N LYS A 158 1.07 -11.81 1.32
CA LYS A 158 -0.19 -12.22 1.95
C LYS A 158 0.01 -13.12 3.18
N ALA A 159 1.00 -13.98 3.15
CA ALA A 159 1.32 -14.87 4.29
C ALA A 159 1.87 -14.11 5.52
N LEU A 160 2.35 -12.88 5.34
CA LEU A 160 2.96 -12.05 6.39
C LEU A 160 2.04 -10.91 6.90
N ARG A 161 0.86 -10.74 6.32
CA ARG A 161 -0.16 -9.78 6.77
C ARG A 161 -1.09 -10.38 7.85
#